data_587ca655f82720320b3a726b41c80ebf
#
_entry.id   587ca655f82720320b3a726b41c80ebf
#
_cell.length_a   1.000
_cell.length_b   1.000
_cell.length_c   1.000
_cell.angle_alpha   90.00
_cell.angle_beta   90.00
_cell.angle_gamma   90.00
#
_symmetry.space_group_name_H-M   'P 1'
#
loop_
_entity.id
_entity.type
_entity.pdbx_description
1 polymer ?
#
loop_
_entity_poly.entity_id
_entity_poly.type
_entity_poly.pdbx_seq_one_letter_code
_entity_poly.pdbx_strand_id
1 'polypeptide(L)'
;MAPSVVKEKTPPAPHVPPKVGTLILRLGPGLITGAADDDPSGIATYSQVGAQFGTAMLWTMLFSFPLMAAMQEICARLGRITGAGIAANLRKHYPKPLLLGAITLLCIANIFNLGADIGAIGAAAQLVFGGSLNTYAVASGLLSIFLQIYLPYRRYVRYLKWLTLVLFAYVGTAFVVEVPWGAVLHATIVPSVSWTAGYWMALVAVLGTTISPYLFFWQASEEAEEVRIRRDESPLKRRPDQAVAQFRRIAFDTRVGMALSNVIAFFIILTTAMTIHAQGSAESIQTAADAAKALQPVAGHFAFLLFAIGIIGTGLLAIPVLAGSAAYGVAETFRWRASLESKPRQAPNFYLVIATATLIGLFLNFAGLNPIRALYWSAIVNGIAAAPIMTMLMIMSASPSVVREFTLPLHLRVAGWAATAVLLIASVVFLVNTARGSH
;
A
#
# COMPACT_ATOMS: atom_id res chain seq x y z
N MET A 1 -47.17 46.01 18.43
CA MET A 1 -46.81 44.62 18.42
C MET A 1 -46.97 44.08 17.01
N ALA A 2 -45.88 43.89 16.31
CA ALA A 2 -45.87 43.28 14.96
C ALA A 2 -45.64 41.76 15.09
N PRO A 3 -46.34 40.91 14.30
CA PRO A 3 -46.18 39.46 14.43
C PRO A 3 -44.84 39.01 13.82
N SER A 4 -44.11 38.21 14.57
CA SER A 4 -42.86 37.56 14.16
C SER A 4 -43.16 36.55 13.05
N VAL A 5 -42.62 36.78 11.85
CA VAL A 5 -42.63 35.85 10.74
C VAL A 5 -41.71 34.69 11.07
N VAL A 6 -42.28 33.52 11.37
CA VAL A 6 -41.56 32.24 11.46
C VAL A 6 -41.06 31.87 10.06
N LYS A 7 -39.77 31.96 9.80
CA LYS A 7 -39.15 31.42 8.57
C LYS A 7 -39.26 29.90 8.59
N GLU A 8 -40.18 29.39 7.79
CA GLU A 8 -40.32 27.99 7.48
C GLU A 8 -39.00 27.45 6.89
N LYS A 9 -38.37 26.49 7.58
CA LYS A 9 -37.15 25.82 7.06
C LYS A 9 -37.53 24.99 5.85
N THR A 10 -37.13 25.44 4.67
CA THR A 10 -37.22 24.66 3.43
C THR A 10 -36.59 23.28 3.66
N PRO A 11 -37.28 22.18 3.32
CA PRO A 11 -36.72 20.83 3.44
C PRO A 11 -35.50 20.69 2.56
N PRO A 12 -34.44 19.99 3.00
CA PRO A 12 -33.24 19.78 2.18
C PRO A 12 -33.61 19.07 0.88
N ALA A 13 -33.10 19.59 -0.23
CA ALA A 13 -33.32 19.00 -1.55
C ALA A 13 -32.93 17.50 -1.57
N PRO A 14 -33.72 16.64 -2.27
CA PRO A 14 -33.42 15.22 -2.33
C PRO A 14 -32.02 14.99 -2.92
N HIS A 15 -31.17 14.27 -2.20
CA HIS A 15 -29.84 13.88 -2.66
C HIS A 15 -29.98 12.96 -3.89
N VAL A 16 -29.80 13.52 -5.08
CA VAL A 16 -29.64 12.74 -6.30
C VAL A 16 -28.27 12.04 -6.23
N PRO A 17 -28.21 10.71 -6.33
CA PRO A 17 -26.92 10.03 -6.31
C PRO A 17 -26.07 10.48 -7.51
N PRO A 18 -24.76 10.75 -7.31
CA PRO A 18 -23.89 11.22 -8.40
C PRO A 18 -23.82 10.15 -9.50
N LYS A 19 -23.95 10.58 -10.77
CA LYS A 19 -23.77 9.72 -11.94
C LYS A 19 -22.36 9.12 -11.92
N VAL A 20 -22.21 7.88 -12.42
CA VAL A 20 -20.92 7.15 -12.45
C VAL A 20 -19.76 8.00 -13.02
N GLY A 21 -20.02 8.81 -14.06
CA GLY A 21 -19.03 9.72 -14.63
C GLY A 21 -18.52 10.81 -13.67
N THR A 22 -19.35 11.27 -12.71
CA THR A 22 -18.92 12.20 -11.65
C THR A 22 -18.14 11.50 -10.55
N LEU A 23 -18.32 10.19 -10.37
CA LEU A 23 -17.55 9.38 -9.43
C LEU A 23 -16.10 9.21 -9.90
N ILE A 24 -15.88 8.94 -11.19
CA ILE A 24 -14.55 8.78 -11.80
C ILE A 24 -13.73 10.10 -11.70
N LEU A 25 -14.38 11.25 -11.87
CA LEU A 25 -13.73 12.56 -11.70
C LEU A 25 -13.41 12.93 -10.24
N ARG A 26 -13.97 12.18 -9.27
CA ARG A 26 -13.78 12.36 -7.83
C ARG A 26 -13.00 11.22 -7.18
N LEU A 27 -12.21 10.46 -7.96
CA LEU A 27 -11.34 9.43 -7.42
C LEU A 27 -10.40 10.06 -6.37
N GLY A 28 -10.47 9.54 -5.17
CA GLY A 28 -9.88 10.08 -3.97
C GLY A 28 -8.67 9.28 -3.47
N PRO A 29 -8.46 9.24 -2.14
CA PRO A 29 -7.33 8.55 -1.51
C PRO A 29 -7.18 7.08 -1.89
N GLY A 30 -8.27 6.36 -2.16
CA GLY A 30 -8.24 4.92 -2.45
C GLY A 30 -7.52 4.58 -3.76
N LEU A 31 -7.67 5.40 -4.81
CA LEU A 31 -6.92 5.19 -6.06
C LEU A 31 -5.42 5.46 -5.88
N ILE A 32 -5.08 6.49 -5.09
CA ILE A 32 -3.67 6.80 -4.79
C ILE A 32 -3.07 5.68 -3.96
N THR A 33 -3.83 5.14 -2.99
CA THR A 33 -3.42 4.00 -2.19
C THR A 33 -3.16 2.77 -3.06
N GLY A 34 -4.04 2.46 -4.03
CA GLY A 34 -3.82 1.38 -4.98
C GLY A 34 -2.59 1.58 -5.87
N ALA A 35 -2.35 2.80 -6.34
CA ALA A 35 -1.14 3.10 -7.12
C ALA A 35 0.15 3.04 -6.28
N ALA A 36 0.08 3.28 -4.97
CA ALA A 36 1.20 3.19 -4.05
C ALA A 36 1.43 1.77 -3.51
N ASP A 37 0.45 0.88 -3.68
CA ASP A 37 0.54 -0.54 -3.35
C ASP A 37 1.48 -1.30 -4.31
N ASP A 38 1.57 -0.83 -5.56
CA ASP A 38 2.52 -1.33 -6.56
C ASP A 38 3.90 -0.68 -6.42
N ASP A 39 4.43 -0.64 -5.19
CA ASP A 39 5.75 -0.14 -4.90
C ASP A 39 6.86 -1.08 -5.41
N PRO A 40 8.14 -0.67 -5.40
CA PRO A 40 9.24 -1.55 -5.79
C PRO A 40 9.28 -2.87 -5.01
N SER A 41 8.83 -2.87 -3.72
CA SER A 41 8.81 -4.09 -2.91
C SER A 41 7.76 -5.08 -3.41
N GLY A 42 6.61 -4.60 -3.85
CA GLY A 42 5.58 -5.39 -4.51
C GLY A 42 6.08 -5.99 -5.83
N ILE A 43 6.64 -5.16 -6.71
CA ILE A 43 7.17 -5.61 -8.00
C ILE A 43 8.23 -6.70 -7.82
N ALA A 44 9.18 -6.50 -6.89
CA ALA A 44 10.22 -7.48 -6.61
C ALA A 44 9.65 -8.77 -6.02
N THR A 45 8.69 -8.68 -5.09
CA THR A 45 8.05 -9.83 -4.45
C THR A 45 7.27 -10.67 -5.47
N TYR A 46 6.43 -10.04 -6.28
CA TYR A 46 5.65 -10.75 -7.30
C TYR A 46 6.55 -11.37 -8.38
N SER A 47 7.60 -10.66 -8.79
CA SER A 47 8.59 -11.19 -9.72
C SER A 47 9.32 -12.40 -9.14
N GLN A 48 9.73 -12.33 -7.87
CA GLN A 48 10.40 -13.43 -7.18
C GLN A 48 9.50 -14.66 -7.05
N VAL A 49 8.22 -14.44 -6.69
CA VAL A 49 7.23 -15.51 -6.54
C VAL A 49 6.96 -16.21 -7.87
N GLY A 50 6.77 -15.45 -8.95
CA GLY A 50 6.59 -16.02 -10.29
C GLY A 50 7.81 -16.78 -10.78
N ALA A 51 9.03 -16.28 -10.52
CA ALA A 51 10.27 -16.95 -10.88
C ALA A 51 10.50 -18.25 -10.09
N GLN A 52 10.20 -18.27 -8.80
CA GLN A 52 10.44 -19.45 -7.93
C GLN A 52 9.33 -20.50 -8.02
N PHE A 53 8.08 -20.10 -8.02
CA PHE A 53 6.92 -20.99 -7.88
C PHE A 53 6.09 -21.12 -9.18
N GLY A 54 6.49 -20.43 -10.24
CA GLY A 54 5.73 -20.41 -11.48
C GLY A 54 4.31 -19.91 -11.24
N THR A 55 3.32 -20.63 -11.77
CA THR A 55 1.89 -20.29 -11.61
C THR A 55 1.28 -20.77 -10.29
N ALA A 56 2.02 -21.53 -9.46
CA ALA A 56 1.47 -22.17 -8.27
C ALA A 56 0.93 -21.20 -7.21
N MET A 57 1.35 -19.93 -7.22
CA MET A 57 0.88 -18.91 -6.28
C MET A 57 -0.08 -17.88 -6.90
N LEU A 58 -0.56 -18.05 -8.14
CA LEU A 58 -1.53 -17.12 -8.76
C LEU A 58 -2.84 -17.01 -8.00
N TRP A 59 -3.26 -18.08 -7.33
CA TRP A 59 -4.46 -18.08 -6.49
C TRP A 59 -4.41 -17.01 -5.40
N THR A 60 -3.21 -16.65 -4.92
CA THR A 60 -3.07 -15.63 -3.88
C THR A 60 -3.63 -14.29 -4.32
N MET A 61 -3.53 -13.93 -5.59
CA MET A 61 -4.07 -12.66 -6.12
C MET A 61 -5.60 -12.66 -6.09
N LEU A 62 -6.25 -13.75 -6.50
CA LEU A 62 -7.72 -13.85 -6.46
C LEU A 62 -8.26 -13.75 -5.03
N PHE A 63 -7.63 -14.46 -4.10
CA PHE A 63 -8.12 -14.54 -2.71
C PHE A 63 -7.67 -13.37 -1.83
N SER A 64 -6.52 -12.73 -2.11
CA SER A 64 -6.08 -11.54 -1.36
C SER A 64 -6.89 -10.30 -1.73
N PHE A 65 -7.38 -10.17 -2.97
CA PHE A 65 -8.12 -8.99 -3.42
C PHE A 65 -9.29 -8.58 -2.49
N PRO A 66 -10.26 -9.46 -2.17
CA PRO A 66 -11.37 -9.09 -1.28
C PRO A 66 -10.89 -8.76 0.14
N LEU A 67 -9.79 -9.37 0.58
CA LEU A 67 -9.23 -9.16 1.91
C LEU A 67 -8.55 -7.79 2.02
N MET A 68 -7.68 -7.46 1.05
CA MET A 68 -7.00 -6.17 1.01
C MET A 68 -7.99 -5.01 0.80
N ALA A 69 -8.96 -5.17 -0.11
CA ALA A 69 -9.97 -4.16 -0.37
C ALA A 69 -10.83 -3.90 0.88
N ALA A 70 -11.21 -4.95 1.63
CA ALA A 70 -11.96 -4.81 2.87
C ALA A 70 -11.16 -4.08 3.94
N MET A 71 -9.87 -4.42 4.14
CA MET A 71 -9.01 -3.76 5.13
C MET A 71 -8.82 -2.28 4.81
N GLN A 72 -8.58 -1.92 3.56
CA GLN A 72 -8.46 -0.53 3.14
C GLN A 72 -9.78 0.24 3.30
N GLU A 73 -10.92 -0.38 2.93
CA GLU A 73 -12.24 0.22 3.15
C GLU A 73 -12.53 0.45 4.64
N ILE A 74 -12.14 -0.47 5.52
CA ILE A 74 -12.27 -0.34 6.98
C ILE A 74 -11.45 0.85 7.49
N CYS A 75 -10.20 0.99 7.03
CA CYS A 75 -9.32 2.11 7.39
C CYS A 75 -9.88 3.46 6.93
N ALA A 76 -10.32 3.53 5.66
CA ALA A 76 -10.94 4.73 5.12
C ALA A 76 -12.20 5.14 5.90
N ARG A 77 -13.08 4.17 6.21
CA ARG A 77 -14.29 4.40 7.02
C ARG A 77 -13.93 4.92 8.40
N LEU A 78 -12.92 4.35 9.07
CA LEU A 78 -12.48 4.81 10.39
C LEU A 78 -12.04 6.28 10.35
N GLY A 79 -11.18 6.65 9.40
CA GLY A 79 -10.73 8.02 9.17
C GLY A 79 -11.90 8.97 8.93
N ARG A 80 -12.84 8.58 8.07
CA ARG A 80 -14.02 9.37 7.70
C ARG A 80 -15.03 9.54 8.83
N ILE A 81 -15.29 8.48 9.60
CA ILE A 81 -16.21 8.50 10.75
C ILE A 81 -15.68 9.42 11.84
N THR A 82 -14.39 9.28 12.15
CA THR A 82 -13.79 9.94 13.34
C THR A 82 -13.18 11.30 13.03
N GLY A 83 -12.81 11.58 11.76
CA GLY A 83 -12.01 12.73 11.35
C GLY A 83 -10.59 12.70 11.90
N ALA A 84 -10.09 11.48 12.19
CA ALA A 84 -8.78 11.23 12.78
C ALA A 84 -8.19 9.92 12.26
N GLY A 85 -6.87 9.85 12.15
CA GLY A 85 -6.18 8.64 11.72
C GLY A 85 -6.16 7.55 12.79
N ILE A 86 -5.51 6.43 12.46
CA ILE A 86 -5.48 5.22 13.33
C ILE A 86 -4.80 5.52 14.66
N ALA A 87 -3.64 6.18 14.65
CA ALA A 87 -2.88 6.46 15.87
C ALA A 87 -3.63 7.40 16.83
N ALA A 88 -4.32 8.40 16.29
CA ALA A 88 -5.14 9.31 17.11
C ALA A 88 -6.32 8.59 17.77
N ASN A 89 -6.94 7.64 17.07
CA ASN A 89 -8.00 6.81 17.62
C ASN A 89 -7.47 5.82 18.67
N LEU A 90 -6.33 5.16 18.40
CA LEU A 90 -5.65 4.29 19.39
C LEU A 90 -5.30 5.06 20.65
N ARG A 91 -4.71 6.25 20.52
CA ARG A 91 -4.34 7.10 21.67
C ARG A 91 -5.52 7.46 22.54
N LYS A 92 -6.68 7.68 21.94
CA LYS A 92 -7.88 8.13 22.65
C LYS A 92 -8.59 7.00 23.40
N HIS A 93 -8.53 5.78 22.89
CA HIS A 93 -9.38 4.69 23.33
C HIS A 93 -8.64 3.49 23.91
N TYR A 94 -7.30 3.43 23.77
CA TYR A 94 -6.49 2.29 24.17
C TYR A 94 -5.27 2.69 25.02
N PRO A 95 -4.70 1.77 25.81
CA PRO A 95 -3.56 2.04 26.67
C PRO A 95 -2.29 2.40 25.87
N LYS A 96 -1.45 3.26 26.46
CA LYS A 96 -0.21 3.76 25.82
C LYS A 96 0.73 2.67 25.31
N PRO A 97 0.97 1.53 26.01
CA PRO A 97 1.89 0.50 25.49
C PRO A 97 1.42 -0.08 24.16
N LEU A 98 0.09 -0.27 23.97
CA LEU A 98 -0.47 -0.81 22.73
C LEU A 98 -0.30 0.18 21.57
N LEU A 99 -0.55 1.47 21.82
CA LEU A 99 -0.29 2.53 20.84
C LEU A 99 1.18 2.58 20.45
N LEU A 100 2.09 2.64 21.43
CA LEU A 100 3.53 2.74 21.17
C LEU A 100 4.03 1.49 20.43
N GLY A 101 3.57 0.29 20.80
CA GLY A 101 3.89 -0.94 20.10
C GLY A 101 3.48 -0.91 18.63
N ALA A 102 2.24 -0.49 18.33
CA ALA A 102 1.75 -0.38 16.95
C ALA A 102 2.55 0.63 16.12
N ILE A 103 2.85 1.81 16.69
CA ILE A 103 3.60 2.85 15.98
C ILE A 103 5.07 2.47 15.80
N THR A 104 5.67 1.78 16.77
CA THR A 104 7.05 1.27 16.63
C THR A 104 7.13 0.24 15.51
N LEU A 105 6.20 -0.73 15.47
CA LEU A 105 6.13 -1.72 14.39
C LEU A 105 5.93 -1.05 13.02
N LEU A 106 5.02 -0.09 12.92
CA LEU A 106 4.81 0.69 11.72
C LEU A 106 6.09 1.40 11.27
N CYS A 107 6.77 2.12 12.18
CA CYS A 107 7.99 2.86 11.86
C CYS A 107 9.13 1.95 11.42
N ILE A 108 9.33 0.81 12.09
CA ILE A 108 10.38 -0.16 11.73
C ILE A 108 10.10 -0.70 10.31
N ALA A 109 8.87 -1.16 10.05
CA ALA A 109 8.49 -1.70 8.75
C ALA A 109 8.64 -0.64 7.64
N ASN A 110 8.17 0.58 7.87
CA ASN A 110 8.24 1.67 6.89
C ASN A 110 9.68 2.12 6.61
N ILE A 111 10.52 2.27 7.64
CA ILE A 111 11.91 2.68 7.46
C ILE A 111 12.68 1.62 6.67
N PHE A 112 12.44 0.34 6.95
CA PHE A 112 13.06 -0.75 6.20
C PHE A 112 12.60 -0.76 4.75
N ASN A 113 11.30 -0.59 4.49
CA ASN A 113 10.74 -0.51 3.13
C ASN A 113 11.26 0.74 2.39
N LEU A 114 11.30 1.91 3.04
CA LEU A 114 11.91 3.13 2.47
C LEU A 114 13.36 2.90 2.02
N GLY A 115 14.15 2.21 2.85
CA GLY A 115 15.52 1.86 2.51
C GLY A 115 15.62 0.95 1.29
N ALA A 116 14.78 -0.07 1.24
CA ALA A 116 14.71 -1.00 0.14
C ALA A 116 14.27 -0.31 -1.17
N ASP A 117 13.24 0.54 -1.13
CA ASP A 117 12.74 1.29 -2.30
C ASP A 117 13.79 2.28 -2.84
N ILE A 118 14.46 3.02 -1.94
CA ILE A 118 15.54 3.94 -2.32
C ILE A 118 16.70 3.17 -2.99
N GLY A 119 17.08 2.01 -2.43
CA GLY A 119 18.08 1.13 -3.01
C GLY A 119 17.68 0.58 -4.36
N ALA A 120 16.42 0.22 -4.53
CA ALA A 120 15.88 -0.27 -5.80
C ALA A 120 15.87 0.82 -6.89
N ILE A 121 15.51 2.06 -6.54
CA ILE A 121 15.64 3.20 -7.46
C ILE A 121 17.11 3.37 -7.87
N GLY A 122 18.04 3.26 -6.90
CA GLY A 122 19.48 3.31 -7.18
C GLY A 122 19.94 2.20 -8.13
N ALA A 123 19.50 0.96 -7.92
CA ALA A 123 19.82 -0.19 -8.77
C ALA A 123 19.20 -0.07 -10.17
N ALA A 124 17.97 0.42 -10.27
CA ALA A 124 17.30 0.65 -11.55
C ALA A 124 17.97 1.78 -12.36
N ALA A 125 18.39 2.86 -11.71
CA ALA A 125 19.15 3.92 -12.35
C ALA A 125 20.54 3.45 -12.79
N GLN A 126 21.23 2.67 -11.96
CA GLN A 126 22.51 2.05 -12.31
C GLN A 126 22.39 1.13 -13.54
N LEU A 127 21.31 0.37 -13.64
CA LEU A 127 21.05 -0.53 -14.76
C LEU A 127 20.99 0.21 -16.12
N VAL A 128 20.47 1.44 -16.14
CA VAL A 128 20.29 2.22 -17.37
C VAL A 128 21.49 3.15 -17.65
N PHE A 129 21.99 3.83 -16.62
CA PHE A 129 22.99 4.89 -16.76
C PHE A 129 24.41 4.44 -16.39
N GLY A 130 24.57 3.20 -15.85
CA GLY A 130 25.84 2.76 -15.27
C GLY A 130 26.18 3.51 -13.98
N GLY A 131 27.45 3.48 -13.56
CA GLY A 131 27.90 4.23 -12.39
C GLY A 131 27.62 3.56 -11.04
N SER A 132 27.52 4.35 -9.98
CA SER A 132 27.37 3.86 -8.61
C SER A 132 25.91 3.84 -8.14
N LEU A 133 25.44 2.68 -7.69
CA LEU A 133 24.13 2.51 -7.04
C LEU A 133 23.91 3.51 -5.90
N ASN A 134 24.93 3.66 -5.03
CA ASN A 134 24.82 4.53 -3.86
C ASN A 134 24.65 6.01 -4.25
N THR A 135 25.27 6.45 -5.33
CA THR A 135 25.08 7.83 -5.84
C THR A 135 23.64 8.08 -6.23
N TYR A 136 23.01 7.13 -6.95
CA TYR A 136 21.62 7.25 -7.36
C TYR A 136 20.66 7.09 -6.18
N ALA A 137 20.97 6.20 -5.22
CA ALA A 137 20.19 6.06 -4.00
C ALA A 137 20.21 7.36 -3.16
N VAL A 138 21.37 8.00 -3.00
CA VAL A 138 21.47 9.30 -2.33
C VAL A 138 20.70 10.37 -3.08
N ALA A 139 20.88 10.46 -4.39
CA ALA A 139 20.17 11.44 -5.22
C ALA A 139 18.64 11.26 -5.13
N SER A 140 18.14 10.04 -5.21
CA SER A 140 16.68 9.76 -5.13
C SER A 140 16.12 10.01 -3.74
N GLY A 141 16.83 9.64 -2.67
CA GLY A 141 16.44 9.91 -1.30
C GLY A 141 16.36 11.41 -1.00
N LEU A 142 17.39 12.17 -1.39
CA LEU A 142 17.41 13.64 -1.24
C LEU A 142 16.35 14.31 -2.11
N LEU A 143 16.17 13.86 -3.35
CA LEU A 143 15.11 14.35 -4.24
C LEU A 143 13.73 14.12 -3.61
N SER A 144 13.51 12.94 -3.04
CA SER A 144 12.23 12.61 -2.40
C SER A 144 11.95 13.50 -1.19
N ILE A 145 12.94 13.75 -0.34
CA ILE A 145 12.83 14.70 0.78
C ILE A 145 12.52 16.11 0.25
N PHE A 146 13.25 16.54 -0.78
CA PHE A 146 13.04 17.87 -1.40
C PHE A 146 11.62 18.01 -1.94
N LEU A 147 11.14 17.02 -2.70
CA LEU A 147 9.79 17.02 -3.25
C LEU A 147 8.72 17.10 -2.15
N GLN A 148 8.87 16.32 -1.08
CA GLN A 148 7.92 16.29 0.04
C GLN A 148 7.89 17.60 0.84
N ILE A 149 9.02 18.30 0.95
CA ILE A 149 9.11 19.54 1.71
C ILE A 149 8.60 20.76 0.90
N TYR A 150 8.95 20.82 -0.39
CA TYR A 150 8.73 22.03 -1.21
C TYR A 150 7.53 21.95 -2.15
N LEU A 151 7.07 20.74 -2.51
CA LEU A 151 5.92 20.57 -3.39
C LEU A 151 4.72 19.97 -2.65
N PRO A 152 3.51 20.55 -2.80
CA PRO A 152 2.30 19.95 -2.26
C PRO A 152 2.11 18.54 -2.82
N TYR A 153 1.87 17.57 -1.92
CA TYR A 153 1.74 16.15 -2.28
C TYR A 153 0.80 15.92 -3.45
N ARG A 154 -0.39 16.50 -3.45
CA ARG A 154 -1.38 16.37 -4.53
C ARG A 154 -0.89 16.85 -5.90
N ARG A 155 0.10 17.75 -5.93
CA ARG A 155 0.62 18.28 -7.20
C ARG A 155 1.54 17.26 -7.87
N TYR A 156 2.53 16.75 -7.16
CA TYR A 156 3.49 15.84 -7.79
C TYR A 156 2.93 14.43 -7.99
N VAL A 157 2.07 13.92 -7.10
CA VAL A 157 1.37 12.63 -7.28
C VAL A 157 0.52 12.63 -8.55
N ARG A 158 -0.06 13.77 -8.93
CA ARG A 158 -0.81 13.89 -10.19
C ARG A 158 0.02 13.50 -11.41
N TYR A 159 1.33 13.73 -11.38
CA TYR A 159 2.23 13.36 -12.47
C TYR A 159 2.80 11.96 -12.26
N LEU A 160 3.24 11.62 -11.06
CA LEU A 160 3.88 10.33 -10.79
C LEU A 160 2.96 9.13 -11.02
N LYS A 161 1.68 9.25 -10.73
CA LYS A 161 0.71 8.17 -11.00
C LYS A 161 0.67 7.72 -12.47
N TRP A 162 1.08 8.56 -13.42
CA TRP A 162 1.16 8.15 -14.83
C TRP A 162 2.35 7.25 -15.11
N LEU A 163 3.40 7.32 -14.30
CA LEU A 163 4.56 6.42 -14.42
C LEU A 163 4.19 4.99 -14.04
N THR A 164 3.19 4.79 -13.17
CA THR A 164 2.71 3.44 -12.83
C THR A 164 2.05 2.72 -14.02
N LEU A 165 1.62 3.48 -15.05
CA LEU A 165 1.10 2.87 -16.29
C LEU A 165 2.14 2.01 -17.01
N VAL A 166 3.43 2.25 -16.77
CA VAL A 166 4.50 1.41 -17.32
C VAL A 166 4.38 -0.04 -16.85
N LEU A 167 3.77 -0.29 -15.67
CA LEU A 167 3.52 -1.64 -15.17
C LEU A 167 2.56 -2.45 -16.04
N PHE A 168 1.74 -1.79 -16.87
CA PHE A 168 0.95 -2.48 -17.89
C PHE A 168 1.80 -3.17 -18.96
N ALA A 169 3.11 -2.92 -19.00
CA ALA A 169 4.02 -3.71 -19.81
C ALA A 169 4.02 -5.19 -19.43
N TYR A 170 3.82 -5.52 -18.13
CA TYR A 170 3.66 -6.91 -17.70
C TYR A 170 2.39 -7.53 -18.26
N VAL A 171 1.31 -6.76 -18.34
CA VAL A 171 0.06 -7.19 -19.01
C VAL A 171 0.34 -7.43 -20.49
N GLY A 172 1.00 -6.49 -21.16
CA GLY A 172 1.39 -6.62 -22.58
C GLY A 172 2.25 -7.86 -22.82
N THR A 173 3.23 -8.13 -21.95
CA THR A 173 4.10 -9.31 -22.08
C THR A 173 3.30 -10.61 -22.01
N ALA A 174 2.30 -10.71 -21.12
CA ALA A 174 1.48 -11.92 -21.01
C ALA A 174 0.65 -12.22 -22.27
N PHE A 175 0.41 -11.24 -23.13
CA PHE A 175 -0.25 -11.45 -24.43
C PHE A 175 0.72 -11.73 -25.59
N VAL A 176 2.02 -11.52 -25.38
CA VAL A 176 3.06 -11.79 -26.39
C VAL A 176 3.66 -13.18 -26.19
N VAL A 177 3.80 -13.63 -24.95
CA VAL A 177 4.30 -14.97 -24.62
C VAL A 177 3.21 -16.02 -24.75
N GLU A 178 3.59 -17.28 -25.02
CA GLU A 178 2.65 -18.40 -25.07
C GLU A 178 2.18 -18.77 -23.65
N VAL A 179 1.00 -18.30 -23.29
CA VAL A 179 0.39 -18.57 -21.98
C VAL A 179 -0.63 -19.71 -22.09
N PRO A 180 -0.48 -20.79 -21.31
CA PRO A 180 -1.47 -21.86 -21.24
C PRO A 180 -2.66 -21.42 -20.36
N TRP A 181 -3.54 -20.58 -20.90
CA TRP A 181 -4.63 -19.92 -20.15
C TRP A 181 -5.51 -20.88 -19.35
N GLY A 182 -5.74 -22.12 -19.84
CA GLY A 182 -6.50 -23.13 -19.09
C GLY A 182 -5.81 -23.54 -17.78
N ALA A 183 -4.48 -23.77 -17.82
CA ALA A 183 -3.70 -24.08 -16.63
C ALA A 183 -3.57 -22.88 -15.69
N VAL A 184 -3.42 -21.67 -16.24
CA VAL A 184 -3.37 -20.43 -15.47
C VAL A 184 -4.70 -20.19 -14.74
N LEU A 185 -5.82 -20.36 -15.40
CA LEU A 185 -7.14 -20.22 -14.78
C LEU A 185 -7.35 -21.24 -13.66
N HIS A 186 -6.95 -22.49 -13.88
CA HIS A 186 -6.99 -23.53 -12.85
C HIS A 186 -6.13 -23.16 -11.65
N ALA A 187 -4.88 -22.74 -11.87
CA ALA A 187 -3.95 -22.34 -10.81
C ALA A 187 -4.40 -21.07 -10.05
N THR A 188 -5.22 -20.23 -10.70
CA THR A 188 -5.79 -19.03 -10.07
C THR A 188 -6.97 -19.37 -9.16
N ILE A 189 -7.79 -20.36 -9.53
CA ILE A 189 -9.02 -20.72 -8.78
C ILE A 189 -8.73 -21.76 -7.71
N VAL A 190 -7.82 -22.70 -7.99
CA VAL A 190 -7.54 -23.83 -7.11
C VAL A 190 -6.23 -23.58 -6.35
N PRO A 191 -6.29 -23.30 -5.03
CA PRO A 191 -5.11 -23.09 -4.23
C PRO A 191 -4.21 -24.34 -4.18
N SER A 192 -2.94 -24.17 -4.53
CA SER A 192 -1.92 -25.20 -4.30
C SER A 192 -1.05 -24.76 -3.11
N VAL A 193 -1.06 -25.55 -2.03
CA VAL A 193 -0.33 -25.24 -0.80
C VAL A 193 0.82 -26.22 -0.64
N SER A 194 2.04 -25.69 -0.48
CA SER A 194 3.23 -26.45 -0.14
C SER A 194 3.65 -26.16 1.31
N TRP A 195 4.09 -27.18 2.03
CA TRP A 195 4.51 -27.04 3.43
C TRP A 195 6.01 -26.70 3.58
N THR A 196 6.66 -26.25 2.50
CA THR A 196 8.07 -25.83 2.53
C THR A 196 8.22 -24.44 3.18
N ALA A 197 9.34 -24.20 3.86
CA ALA A 197 9.65 -22.89 4.47
C ALA A 197 9.65 -21.77 3.44
N GLY A 198 10.20 -22.02 2.24
CA GLY A 198 10.22 -21.06 1.14
C GLY A 198 8.82 -20.64 0.66
N TYR A 199 7.87 -21.60 0.62
CA TYR A 199 6.48 -21.29 0.24
C TYR A 199 5.80 -20.36 1.26
N TRP A 200 5.95 -20.66 2.56
CA TRP A 200 5.36 -19.82 3.60
C TRP A 200 6.01 -18.44 3.69
N MET A 201 7.32 -18.36 3.44
CA MET A 201 8.02 -17.09 3.31
C MET A 201 7.47 -16.26 2.16
N ALA A 202 7.28 -16.88 0.99
CA ALA A 202 6.70 -16.23 -0.19
C ALA A 202 5.24 -15.80 0.07
N LEU A 203 4.44 -16.62 0.75
CA LEU A 203 3.06 -16.30 1.09
C LEU A 203 2.98 -15.08 2.03
N VAL A 204 3.84 -15.03 3.06
CA VAL A 204 3.92 -13.86 3.96
C VAL A 204 4.38 -12.62 3.21
N ALA A 205 5.34 -12.75 2.30
CA ALA A 205 5.81 -11.64 1.47
C ALA A 205 4.69 -11.11 0.56
N VAL A 206 3.98 -11.98 -0.15
CA VAL A 206 2.84 -11.60 -1.01
C VAL A 206 1.74 -10.91 -0.19
N LEU A 207 1.34 -11.51 0.93
CA LEU A 207 0.30 -10.91 1.79
C LEU A 207 0.80 -9.62 2.45
N GLY A 208 2.09 -9.52 2.78
CA GLY A 208 2.68 -8.35 3.42
C GLY A 208 2.81 -7.15 2.49
N THR A 209 2.99 -7.37 1.19
CA THR A 209 2.96 -6.28 0.21
C THR A 209 1.54 -5.90 -0.21
N THR A 210 0.61 -6.86 -0.36
CA THR A 210 -0.80 -6.58 -0.70
C THR A 210 -1.60 -6.01 0.47
N ILE A 211 -1.27 -6.37 1.72
CA ILE A 211 -2.01 -5.98 2.93
C ILE A 211 -1.05 -5.23 3.86
N SER A 212 -0.50 -4.14 3.38
CA SER A 212 0.59 -3.42 4.06
C SER A 212 0.10 -2.47 5.15
N PRO A 213 0.72 -2.46 6.33
CA PRO A 213 0.30 -1.61 7.45
C PRO A 213 0.44 -0.12 7.16
N TYR A 214 1.41 0.31 6.35
CA TYR A 214 1.60 1.71 6.00
C TYR A 214 0.40 2.26 5.21
N LEU A 215 -0.21 1.46 4.35
CA LEU A 215 -1.40 1.86 3.60
C LEU A 215 -2.63 2.04 4.51
N PHE A 216 -2.73 1.28 5.61
CA PHE A 216 -3.81 1.45 6.59
C PHE A 216 -3.75 2.83 7.25
N PHE A 217 -2.57 3.19 7.77
CA PHE A 217 -2.37 4.50 8.40
C PHE A 217 -2.52 5.63 7.39
N TRP A 218 -1.96 5.46 6.21
CA TRP A 218 -2.10 6.40 5.10
C TRP A 218 -3.56 6.64 4.76
N GLN A 219 -4.31 5.60 4.43
CA GLN A 219 -5.71 5.69 4.00
C GLN A 219 -6.60 6.35 5.04
N ALA A 220 -6.45 5.97 6.31
CA ALA A 220 -7.24 6.56 7.39
C ALA A 220 -6.90 8.05 7.61
N SER A 221 -5.63 8.42 7.52
CA SER A 221 -5.18 9.81 7.72
C SER A 221 -5.55 10.70 6.55
N GLU A 222 -5.44 10.22 5.31
CA GLU A 222 -5.87 10.95 4.10
C GLU A 222 -7.39 11.22 4.10
N GLU A 223 -8.21 10.23 4.46
CA GLU A 223 -9.66 10.44 4.60
C GLU A 223 -9.98 11.45 5.71
N ALA A 224 -9.26 11.42 6.83
CA ALA A 224 -9.41 12.40 7.89
C ALA A 224 -8.95 13.80 7.46
N GLU A 225 -7.90 13.90 6.65
CA GLU A 225 -7.40 15.16 6.10
C GLU A 225 -8.35 15.74 5.06
N GLU A 226 -8.92 14.90 4.18
CA GLU A 226 -9.92 15.34 3.19
C GLU A 226 -11.14 15.99 3.86
N VAL A 227 -11.62 15.39 4.97
CA VAL A 227 -12.69 15.99 5.79
C VAL A 227 -12.33 17.37 6.35
N ARG A 228 -11.06 17.59 6.68
CA ARG A 228 -10.60 18.89 7.23
C ARG A 228 -10.49 19.98 6.17
N ILE A 229 -10.17 19.59 4.92
CA ILE A 229 -9.93 20.51 3.81
C ILE A 229 -11.24 20.91 3.16
N ARG A 230 -12.19 20.02 3.01
CA ARG A 230 -13.48 20.28 2.37
C ARG A 230 -14.44 20.97 3.35
N ARG A 231 -14.83 22.20 3.01
CA ARG A 231 -15.71 23.03 3.87
C ARG A 231 -17.13 22.50 4.02
N ASP A 232 -17.61 21.73 3.05
CA ASP A 232 -18.95 21.12 2.99
C ASP A 232 -19.02 19.75 3.68
N GLU A 233 -17.89 19.21 4.09
CA GLU A 233 -17.78 17.89 4.72
C GLU A 233 -17.39 18.00 6.20
N SER A 234 -17.79 17.00 6.97
CA SER A 234 -17.45 16.87 8.40
C SER A 234 -17.35 15.41 8.79
N PRO A 235 -16.66 15.07 9.87
CA PRO A 235 -16.65 13.71 10.36
C PRO A 235 -18.07 13.15 10.52
N LEU A 236 -18.30 11.91 10.08
CA LEU A 236 -19.66 11.33 10.09
C LEU A 236 -20.29 11.27 11.47
N LYS A 237 -19.48 11.24 12.52
CA LYS A 237 -19.98 11.42 13.91
C LYS A 237 -20.73 12.74 14.15
N ARG A 238 -20.48 13.79 13.34
CA ARG A 238 -21.14 15.09 13.40
C ARG A 238 -22.18 15.28 12.30
N ARG A 239 -21.99 14.60 11.16
CA ARG A 239 -22.86 14.68 9.99
C ARG A 239 -23.22 13.28 9.48
N PRO A 240 -24.04 12.52 10.26
CA PRO A 240 -24.47 11.17 9.89
C PRO A 240 -25.29 11.13 8.58
N ASP A 241 -25.90 12.23 8.21
CA ASP A 241 -26.64 12.41 6.96
C ASP A 241 -25.76 12.16 5.70
N GLN A 242 -24.45 12.37 5.80
CA GLN A 242 -23.51 12.16 4.69
C GLN A 242 -23.05 10.69 4.56
N ALA A 243 -23.35 9.81 5.52
CA ALA A 243 -22.74 8.49 5.63
C ALA A 243 -22.94 7.62 4.39
N VAL A 244 -24.17 7.53 3.87
CA VAL A 244 -24.49 6.66 2.72
C VAL A 244 -23.68 7.06 1.47
N ALA A 245 -23.61 8.35 1.17
CA ALA A 245 -22.87 8.86 0.02
C ALA A 245 -21.37 8.64 0.16
N GLN A 246 -20.83 8.92 1.37
CA GLN A 246 -19.40 8.80 1.64
C GLN A 246 -18.94 7.34 1.67
N PHE A 247 -19.69 6.43 2.28
CA PHE A 247 -19.35 5.01 2.28
C PHE A 247 -19.40 4.39 0.87
N ARG A 248 -20.34 4.80 0.01
CA ARG A 248 -20.37 4.38 -1.39
C ARG A 248 -19.14 4.90 -2.16
N ARG A 249 -18.76 6.16 -1.95
CA ARG A 249 -17.55 6.74 -2.55
C ARG A 249 -16.31 5.96 -2.12
N ILE A 250 -16.12 5.79 -0.80
CA ILE A 250 -14.98 5.06 -0.25
C ILE A 250 -14.92 3.64 -0.80
N ALA A 251 -16.03 2.90 -0.76
CA ALA A 251 -16.08 1.53 -1.26
C ALA A 251 -15.72 1.42 -2.75
N PHE A 252 -16.22 2.33 -3.58
CA PHE A 252 -15.92 2.35 -5.01
C PHE A 252 -14.45 2.71 -5.27
N ASP A 253 -13.97 3.82 -4.70
CA ASP A 253 -12.62 4.33 -4.87
C ASP A 253 -11.56 3.31 -4.42
N THR A 254 -11.76 2.74 -3.23
CA THR A 254 -10.87 1.71 -2.67
C THR A 254 -10.86 0.44 -3.51
N ARG A 255 -12.03 -0.07 -3.89
CA ARG A 255 -12.11 -1.31 -4.69
C ARG A 255 -11.49 -1.15 -6.06
N VAL A 256 -11.68 -0.01 -6.71
CA VAL A 256 -11.07 0.26 -8.03
C VAL A 256 -9.55 0.36 -7.90
N GLY A 257 -9.04 1.10 -6.91
CA GLY A 257 -7.60 1.22 -6.68
C GLY A 257 -6.96 -0.14 -6.39
N MET A 258 -7.52 -0.91 -5.45
CA MET A 258 -7.01 -2.23 -5.08
C MET A 258 -7.14 -3.27 -6.21
N ALA A 259 -8.22 -3.22 -7.01
CA ALA A 259 -8.37 -4.10 -8.16
C ALA A 259 -7.31 -3.86 -9.22
N LEU A 260 -6.98 -2.59 -9.47
CA LEU A 260 -5.96 -2.22 -10.44
C LEU A 260 -4.58 -2.74 -10.01
N SER A 261 -4.18 -2.49 -8.76
CA SER A 261 -2.94 -3.01 -8.19
C SER A 261 -2.90 -4.55 -8.25
N ASN A 262 -3.96 -5.21 -7.79
CA ASN A 262 -4.00 -6.67 -7.75
C ASN A 262 -3.93 -7.32 -9.15
N VAL A 263 -4.52 -6.69 -10.17
CA VAL A 263 -4.39 -7.12 -11.57
C VAL A 263 -2.95 -6.98 -12.05
N ILE A 264 -2.28 -5.87 -11.75
CA ILE A 264 -0.86 -5.68 -12.07
C ILE A 264 -0.01 -6.76 -11.39
N ALA A 265 -0.20 -6.99 -10.11
CA ALA A 265 0.48 -8.02 -9.34
C ALA A 265 0.29 -9.42 -9.95
N PHE A 266 -0.93 -9.78 -10.33
CA PHE A 266 -1.23 -11.02 -11.04
C PHE A 266 -0.41 -11.17 -12.32
N PHE A 267 -0.37 -10.12 -13.14
CA PHE A 267 0.39 -10.16 -14.39
C PHE A 267 1.90 -10.12 -14.19
N ILE A 268 2.42 -9.53 -13.11
CA ILE A 268 3.85 -9.64 -12.77
C ILE A 268 4.20 -11.09 -12.43
N ILE A 269 3.43 -11.77 -11.57
CA ILE A 269 3.64 -13.19 -11.23
C ILE A 269 3.54 -14.05 -12.50
N LEU A 270 2.49 -13.87 -13.31
CA LEU A 270 2.26 -14.63 -14.53
C LEU A 270 3.42 -14.46 -15.53
N THR A 271 3.81 -13.22 -15.79
CA THR A 271 4.86 -12.90 -16.75
C THR A 271 6.19 -13.50 -16.33
N THR A 272 6.58 -13.37 -15.06
CA THR A 272 7.82 -13.96 -14.56
C THR A 272 7.78 -15.49 -14.50
N ALA A 273 6.60 -16.07 -14.27
CA ALA A 273 6.40 -17.51 -14.41
C ALA A 273 6.62 -18.00 -15.83
N MET A 274 6.11 -17.29 -16.83
CA MET A 274 6.21 -17.68 -18.25
C MET A 274 7.56 -17.36 -18.88
N THR A 275 8.30 -16.40 -18.34
CA THR A 275 9.58 -15.96 -18.94
C THR A 275 10.79 -16.51 -18.18
N ILE A 276 10.85 -16.35 -16.86
CA ILE A 276 12.02 -16.70 -16.04
C ILE A 276 11.91 -18.16 -15.55
N HIS A 277 10.80 -18.53 -14.94
CA HIS A 277 10.59 -19.88 -14.40
C HIS A 277 10.59 -20.93 -15.52
N ALA A 278 9.93 -20.67 -16.65
CA ALA A 278 9.83 -21.60 -17.77
C ALA A 278 11.19 -21.90 -18.44
N GLN A 279 12.20 -21.04 -18.26
CA GLN A 279 13.57 -21.26 -18.76
C GLN A 279 14.42 -22.14 -17.84
N GLY A 280 13.83 -22.72 -16.78
CA GLY A 280 14.55 -23.56 -15.83
C GLY A 280 15.39 -22.75 -14.82
N SER A 281 15.34 -21.44 -14.87
CA SER A 281 15.99 -20.55 -13.90
C SER A 281 15.11 -20.44 -12.64
N ALA A 282 14.93 -21.58 -11.94
CA ALA A 282 14.28 -21.56 -10.61
C ALA A 282 15.10 -20.80 -9.56
N GLU A 283 16.16 -20.11 -10.00
CA GLU A 283 17.00 -19.26 -9.18
C GLU A 283 16.24 -18.00 -8.77
N SER A 284 16.47 -17.59 -7.52
CA SER A 284 15.93 -16.34 -7.02
C SER A 284 16.43 -15.17 -7.87
N ILE A 285 15.55 -14.25 -8.23
CA ILE A 285 15.92 -12.97 -8.85
C ILE A 285 16.89 -12.24 -7.91
N GLN A 286 18.12 -12.03 -8.36
CA GLN A 286 19.19 -11.46 -7.54
C GLN A 286 19.45 -9.98 -7.87
N THR A 287 19.16 -9.58 -9.11
CA THR A 287 19.48 -8.24 -9.61
C THR A 287 18.27 -7.59 -10.29
N ALA A 288 18.32 -6.25 -10.41
CA ALA A 288 17.34 -5.50 -11.20
C ALA A 288 17.35 -5.95 -12.69
N ALA A 289 18.51 -6.37 -13.19
CA ALA A 289 18.63 -6.91 -14.55
C ALA A 289 17.87 -8.23 -14.72
N ASP A 290 17.91 -9.13 -13.73
CA ASP A 290 17.16 -10.40 -13.77
C ASP A 290 15.65 -10.15 -13.80
N ALA A 291 15.17 -9.25 -12.95
CA ALA A 291 13.76 -8.87 -12.94
C ALA A 291 13.30 -8.23 -14.26
N ALA A 292 14.17 -7.40 -14.87
CA ALA A 292 13.85 -6.73 -16.13
C ALA A 292 13.77 -7.71 -17.32
N LYS A 293 14.43 -8.87 -17.26
CA LYS A 293 14.35 -9.91 -18.32
C LYS A 293 12.92 -10.38 -18.55
N ALA A 294 12.06 -10.33 -17.53
CA ALA A 294 10.65 -10.68 -17.67
C ALA A 294 9.92 -9.84 -18.73
N LEU A 295 10.38 -8.62 -19.03
CA LEU A 295 9.79 -7.71 -20.00
C LEU A 295 10.42 -7.84 -21.42
N GLN A 296 11.48 -8.66 -21.60
CA GLN A 296 12.14 -8.80 -22.89
C GLN A 296 11.24 -9.23 -24.05
N PRO A 297 10.24 -10.12 -23.85
CA PRO A 297 9.37 -10.55 -24.94
C PRO A 297 8.57 -9.41 -25.58
N VAL A 298 8.17 -8.39 -24.79
CA VAL A 298 7.39 -7.25 -25.30
C VAL A 298 8.27 -6.06 -25.66
N ALA A 299 9.33 -5.84 -24.90
CA ALA A 299 10.13 -4.61 -24.98
C ALA A 299 11.52 -4.81 -25.63
N GLY A 300 11.94 -6.06 -25.87
CA GLY A 300 13.24 -6.36 -26.47
C GLY A 300 14.38 -5.66 -25.72
N HIS A 301 15.18 -4.87 -26.42
CA HIS A 301 16.30 -4.10 -25.85
C HIS A 301 15.86 -3.00 -24.86
N PHE A 302 14.60 -2.55 -24.94
CA PHE A 302 14.06 -1.52 -24.04
C PHE A 302 13.54 -2.08 -22.72
N ALA A 303 13.60 -3.41 -22.48
CA ALA A 303 13.11 -4.04 -21.25
C ALA A 303 13.76 -3.44 -20.00
N PHE A 304 15.06 -3.21 -20.01
CA PHE A 304 15.79 -2.60 -18.90
C PHE A 304 15.34 -1.15 -18.62
N LEU A 305 15.13 -0.35 -19.66
CA LEU A 305 14.64 1.02 -19.54
C LEU A 305 13.21 1.04 -19.00
N LEU A 306 12.35 0.17 -19.53
CA LEU A 306 10.95 0.07 -19.13
C LEU A 306 10.82 -0.36 -17.66
N PHE A 307 11.60 -1.35 -17.25
CA PHE A 307 11.68 -1.79 -15.84
C PHE A 307 12.18 -0.64 -14.94
N ALA A 308 13.25 0.05 -15.35
CA ALA A 308 13.81 1.14 -14.56
C ALA A 308 12.81 2.31 -14.39
N ILE A 309 12.09 2.69 -15.45
CA ILE A 309 11.04 3.71 -15.37
C ILE A 309 9.94 3.26 -14.41
N GLY A 310 9.55 1.97 -14.44
CA GLY A 310 8.59 1.39 -13.50
C GLY A 310 9.05 1.52 -12.05
N ILE A 311 10.22 1.00 -11.73
CA ILE A 311 10.78 1.02 -10.36
C ILE A 311 11.01 2.46 -9.86
N ILE A 312 11.56 3.34 -10.68
CA ILE A 312 11.80 4.74 -10.30
C ILE A 312 10.46 5.47 -10.10
N GLY A 313 9.50 5.26 -11.01
CA GLY A 313 8.19 5.91 -10.93
C GLY A 313 7.38 5.48 -9.72
N THR A 314 7.26 4.16 -9.50
CA THR A 314 6.52 3.61 -8.36
C THR A 314 7.23 3.90 -7.04
N GLY A 315 8.56 3.83 -6.99
CA GLY A 315 9.33 4.15 -5.80
C GLY A 315 9.21 5.63 -5.41
N LEU A 316 9.32 6.57 -6.36
CA LEU A 316 9.08 7.99 -6.09
C LEU A 316 7.63 8.28 -5.63
N LEU A 317 6.66 7.45 -6.02
CA LEU A 317 5.28 7.54 -5.53
C LEU A 317 5.12 6.94 -4.14
N ALA A 318 5.76 5.80 -3.87
CA ALA A 318 5.63 5.04 -2.62
C ALA A 318 6.39 5.69 -1.45
N ILE A 319 7.59 6.24 -1.67
CA ILE A 319 8.41 6.85 -0.62
C ILE A 319 7.63 7.90 0.21
N PRO A 320 6.88 8.86 -0.39
CA PRO A 320 6.07 9.79 0.39
C PRO A 320 4.92 9.15 1.16
N VAL A 321 4.35 8.08 0.65
CA VAL A 321 3.27 7.34 1.32
C VAL A 321 3.81 6.60 2.55
N LEU A 322 4.96 5.93 2.40
CA LEU A 322 5.68 5.26 3.48
C LEU A 322 6.14 6.25 4.56
N ALA A 323 6.87 7.30 4.18
CA ALA A 323 7.35 8.32 5.10
C ALA A 323 6.19 9.10 5.74
N GLY A 324 5.17 9.44 4.94
CA GLY A 324 3.96 10.11 5.39
C GLY A 324 3.16 9.30 6.39
N SER A 325 2.97 7.98 6.15
CA SER A 325 2.23 7.12 7.07
C SER A 325 2.95 6.99 8.44
N ALA A 326 4.29 6.87 8.44
CA ALA A 326 5.09 6.93 9.66
C ALA A 326 4.92 8.28 10.37
N ALA A 327 4.98 9.38 9.62
CA ALA A 327 4.83 10.72 10.16
C ALA A 327 3.42 10.98 10.73
N TYR A 328 2.35 10.50 10.07
CA TYR A 328 1.00 10.54 10.61
C TYR A 328 0.91 9.73 11.91
N GLY A 329 1.43 8.50 11.91
CA GLY A 329 1.45 7.65 13.10
C GLY A 329 2.13 8.31 14.29
N VAL A 330 3.32 8.84 14.10
CA VAL A 330 4.10 9.53 15.16
C VAL A 330 3.44 10.84 15.56
N ALA A 331 3.09 11.71 14.61
CA ALA A 331 2.52 13.02 14.91
C ALA A 331 1.18 12.91 15.65
N GLU A 332 0.31 11.99 15.27
CA GLU A 332 -0.95 11.72 15.96
C GLU A 332 -0.74 11.17 17.37
N THR A 333 0.30 10.35 17.58
CA THR A 333 0.68 9.84 18.89
C THR A 333 1.06 10.97 19.84
N PHE A 334 1.85 11.92 19.39
CA PHE A 334 2.34 13.04 20.19
C PHE A 334 1.47 14.30 20.12
N ARG A 335 0.32 14.26 19.46
CA ARG A 335 -0.62 15.38 19.26
C ARG A 335 0.01 16.55 18.48
N TRP A 336 0.96 16.26 17.61
CA TRP A 336 1.50 17.26 16.70
C TRP A 336 0.55 17.51 15.54
N ARG A 337 0.69 18.66 14.91
CA ARG A 337 -0.03 18.93 13.67
C ARG A 337 0.49 17.99 12.57
N ALA A 338 -0.43 17.23 11.97
CA ALA A 338 -0.16 16.25 10.93
C ALA A 338 -0.96 16.62 9.68
N SER A 339 -0.29 16.98 8.60
CA SER A 339 -0.90 17.26 7.31
C SER A 339 0.16 17.44 6.23
N LEU A 340 0.02 16.72 5.12
CA LEU A 340 0.84 16.89 3.92
C LEU A 340 0.48 18.14 3.10
N GLU A 341 -0.68 18.73 3.33
CA GLU A 341 -1.10 19.99 2.72
C GLU A 341 -0.60 21.22 3.51
N SER A 342 -0.12 21.01 4.74
CA SER A 342 0.45 22.10 5.54
C SER A 342 1.87 22.42 5.11
N LYS A 343 2.24 23.70 5.15
CA LYS A 343 3.64 24.10 4.92
C LYS A 343 4.54 23.57 6.03
N PRO A 344 5.83 23.25 5.76
CA PRO A 344 6.76 22.72 6.77
C PRO A 344 6.87 23.60 8.03
N ARG A 345 6.79 24.93 7.89
CA ARG A 345 6.77 25.86 9.03
C ARG A 345 5.55 25.70 9.94
N GLN A 346 4.46 25.13 9.45
CA GLN A 346 3.22 24.94 10.20
C GLN A 346 3.14 23.56 10.89
N ALA A 347 3.90 22.58 10.40
CA ALA A 347 3.98 21.22 10.90
C ALA A 347 5.44 20.71 10.96
N PRO A 348 6.36 21.40 11.65
CA PRO A 348 7.79 21.12 11.58
C PRO A 348 8.13 19.70 12.03
N ASN A 349 7.53 19.23 13.14
CA ASN A 349 7.78 17.90 13.67
C ASN A 349 7.29 16.79 12.74
N PHE A 350 6.20 17.01 12.00
CA PHE A 350 5.69 16.08 11.00
C PHE A 350 6.70 15.89 9.85
N TYR A 351 7.19 16.99 9.30
CA TYR A 351 8.21 16.96 8.25
C TYR A 351 9.58 16.49 8.75
N LEU A 352 9.91 16.73 10.03
CA LEU A 352 11.11 16.16 10.66
C LEU A 352 11.04 14.63 10.67
N VAL A 353 9.90 14.04 11.02
CA VAL A 353 9.72 12.57 10.98
C VAL A 353 9.86 12.04 9.54
N ILE A 354 9.27 12.70 8.56
CA ILE A 354 9.44 12.35 7.13
C ILE A 354 10.92 12.32 6.75
N ALA A 355 11.63 13.42 7.02
CA ALA A 355 13.04 13.54 6.67
C ALA A 355 13.89 12.50 7.40
N THR A 356 13.66 12.31 8.70
CA THR A 356 14.43 11.36 9.53
C THR A 356 14.18 9.92 9.07
N ALA A 357 12.92 9.52 8.83
CA ALA A 357 12.59 8.17 8.34
C ALA A 357 13.25 7.91 6.99
N THR A 358 13.18 8.87 6.05
CA THR A 358 13.79 8.75 4.74
C THR A 358 15.31 8.68 4.83
N LEU A 359 15.96 9.49 5.69
CA LEU A 359 17.41 9.47 5.89
C LEU A 359 17.85 8.14 6.52
N ILE A 360 17.16 7.63 7.54
CA ILE A 360 17.50 6.33 8.14
C ILE A 360 17.37 5.24 7.08
N GLY A 361 16.27 5.22 6.31
CA GLY A 361 16.11 4.31 5.18
C GLY A 361 17.24 4.42 4.16
N LEU A 362 17.63 5.64 3.79
CA LEU A 362 18.77 5.87 2.90
C LEU A 362 20.07 5.27 3.47
N PHE A 363 20.34 5.48 4.76
CA PHE A 363 21.55 4.95 5.40
C PHE A 363 21.62 3.42 5.42
N LEU A 364 20.49 2.71 5.41
CA LEU A 364 20.48 1.24 5.31
C LEU A 364 21.12 0.73 4.01
N ASN A 365 21.13 1.53 2.94
CA ASN A 365 21.78 1.14 1.68
C ASN A 365 23.31 1.06 1.77
N PHE A 366 23.91 1.74 2.73
CA PHE A 366 25.37 1.67 2.97
C PHE A 366 25.77 0.42 3.78
N ALA A 367 24.82 -0.36 4.28
CA ALA A 367 25.10 -1.63 4.97
C ALA A 367 25.46 -2.77 3.97
N GLY A 368 25.55 -2.51 2.68
CA GLY A 368 25.89 -3.50 1.65
C GLY A 368 24.82 -4.54 1.36
N LEU A 369 23.57 -4.25 1.74
CA LEU A 369 22.43 -5.12 1.44
C LEU A 369 22.12 -5.10 -0.07
N ASN A 370 21.84 -6.28 -0.63
CA ASN A 370 21.35 -6.36 -2.00
C ASN A 370 19.95 -5.73 -2.09
N PRO A 371 19.72 -4.71 -2.93
CA PRO A 371 18.44 -4.00 -3.00
C PRO A 371 17.23 -4.90 -3.29
N ILE A 372 17.36 -5.86 -4.22
CA ILE A 372 16.25 -6.77 -4.58
C ILE A 372 15.89 -7.68 -3.40
N ARG A 373 16.90 -8.22 -2.71
CA ARG A 373 16.67 -8.99 -1.49
C ARG A 373 16.04 -8.13 -0.38
N ALA A 374 16.51 -6.89 -0.24
CA ALA A 374 15.95 -5.96 0.75
C ALA A 374 14.47 -5.67 0.49
N LEU A 375 14.05 -5.51 -0.78
CA LEU A 375 12.64 -5.36 -1.15
C LEU A 375 11.80 -6.58 -0.73
N TYR A 376 12.29 -7.78 -1.02
CA TYR A 376 11.57 -9.01 -0.65
C TYR A 376 11.46 -9.17 0.88
N TRP A 377 12.54 -8.86 1.63
CA TRP A 377 12.50 -8.87 3.07
C TRP A 377 11.61 -7.78 3.66
N SER A 378 11.53 -6.60 3.03
CA SER A 378 10.61 -5.54 3.47
C SER A 378 9.16 -5.99 3.40
N ALA A 379 8.78 -6.73 2.36
CA ALA A 379 7.45 -7.32 2.24
C ALA A 379 7.15 -8.33 3.37
N ILE A 380 8.14 -9.16 3.75
CA ILE A 380 8.00 -10.10 4.88
C ILE A 380 7.82 -9.33 6.20
N VAL A 381 8.65 -8.31 6.45
CA VAL A 381 8.56 -7.47 7.65
C VAL A 381 7.20 -6.76 7.72
N ASN A 382 6.71 -6.23 6.60
CA ASN A 382 5.37 -5.65 6.49
C ASN A 382 4.29 -6.69 6.84
N GLY A 383 4.37 -7.93 6.32
CA GLY A 383 3.42 -8.99 6.62
C GLY A 383 3.37 -9.34 8.11
N ILE A 384 4.53 -9.49 8.75
CA ILE A 384 4.62 -9.77 10.18
C ILE A 384 4.06 -8.59 11.00
N ALA A 385 4.40 -7.35 10.64
CA ALA A 385 3.93 -6.15 11.34
C ALA A 385 2.42 -5.91 11.13
N ALA A 386 1.87 -6.28 9.99
CA ALA A 386 0.47 -6.07 9.68
C ALA A 386 -0.47 -6.88 10.59
N ALA A 387 -0.13 -8.13 10.93
CA ALA A 387 -1.02 -9.01 11.70
C ALA A 387 -1.48 -8.41 13.05
N PRO A 388 -0.60 -7.94 13.96
CA PRO A 388 -1.02 -7.30 15.21
C PRO A 388 -1.73 -5.96 14.98
N ILE A 389 -1.30 -5.16 13.98
CA ILE A 389 -1.94 -3.89 13.65
C ILE A 389 -3.37 -4.11 13.14
N MET A 390 -3.60 -5.10 12.27
CA MET A 390 -4.92 -5.48 11.78
C MET A 390 -5.84 -5.94 12.91
N THR A 391 -5.31 -6.73 13.85
CA THR A 391 -6.07 -7.15 15.03
C THR A 391 -6.59 -5.94 15.81
N MET A 392 -5.71 -4.96 16.09
CA MET A 392 -6.09 -3.73 16.79
C MET A 392 -7.11 -2.91 15.98
N LEU A 393 -6.91 -2.81 14.66
CA LEU A 393 -7.80 -2.11 13.77
C LEU A 393 -9.20 -2.73 13.74
N MET A 394 -9.31 -4.05 13.69
CA MET A 394 -10.59 -4.77 13.70
C MET A 394 -11.34 -4.60 15.03
N ILE A 395 -10.65 -4.69 16.17
CA ILE A 395 -11.23 -4.44 17.48
C ILE A 395 -11.71 -2.99 17.58
N MET A 396 -10.90 -2.03 17.13
CA MET A 396 -11.23 -0.60 17.18
C MET A 396 -12.44 -0.28 16.29
N SER A 397 -12.48 -0.82 15.07
CA SER A 397 -13.56 -0.58 14.10
C SER A 397 -14.89 -1.27 14.47
N ALA A 398 -14.86 -2.26 15.36
CA ALA A 398 -16.04 -2.89 15.92
C ALA A 398 -16.56 -2.18 17.19
N SER A 399 -15.78 -1.26 17.78
CA SER A 399 -16.09 -0.64 19.07
C SER A 399 -17.06 0.55 18.93
N PRO A 400 -18.27 0.51 19.53
CA PRO A 400 -19.21 1.63 19.52
C PRO A 400 -18.64 2.91 20.15
N SER A 401 -17.68 2.80 21.07
CA SER A 401 -17.01 3.96 21.67
C SER A 401 -16.18 4.73 20.63
N VAL A 402 -15.68 4.04 19.60
CA VAL A 402 -14.87 4.61 18.51
C VAL A 402 -15.74 5.02 17.33
N VAL A 403 -16.65 4.19 16.86
CA VAL A 403 -17.39 4.40 15.60
C VAL A 403 -18.86 4.75 15.80
N ARG A 404 -19.37 4.77 17.04
CA ARG A 404 -20.77 4.99 17.39
C ARG A 404 -21.70 3.99 16.67
N GLU A 405 -22.74 4.51 16.00
CA GLU A 405 -23.71 3.73 15.21
C GLU A 405 -23.14 3.14 13.91
N PHE A 406 -21.96 3.59 13.47
CA PHE A 406 -21.34 3.19 12.20
C PHE A 406 -20.51 1.90 12.31
N THR A 407 -21.06 0.88 12.96
CA THR A 407 -20.42 -0.44 13.05
C THR A 407 -20.22 -1.06 11.66
N LEU A 408 -19.21 -1.92 11.54
CA LEU A 408 -18.89 -2.57 10.27
C LEU A 408 -20.04 -3.48 9.80
N PRO A 409 -20.46 -3.38 8.53
CA PRO A 409 -21.36 -4.35 7.94
C PRO A 409 -20.74 -5.75 7.94
N LEU A 410 -21.59 -6.79 7.96
CA LEU A 410 -21.17 -8.18 8.13
C LEU A 410 -20.06 -8.59 7.15
N HIS A 411 -20.18 -8.24 5.88
CA HIS A 411 -19.20 -8.61 4.86
C HIS A 411 -17.79 -8.02 5.13
N LEU A 412 -17.70 -6.76 5.56
CA LEU A 412 -16.42 -6.15 5.91
C LEU A 412 -15.86 -6.74 7.21
N ARG A 413 -16.72 -7.03 8.18
CA ARG A 413 -16.31 -7.66 9.44
C ARG A 413 -15.75 -9.06 9.20
N VAL A 414 -16.43 -9.87 8.39
CA VAL A 414 -15.97 -11.22 8.04
C VAL A 414 -14.68 -11.15 7.24
N ALA A 415 -14.62 -10.34 6.17
CA ALA A 415 -13.42 -10.22 5.35
C ALA A 415 -12.21 -9.66 6.12
N GLY A 416 -12.43 -8.65 6.99
CA GLY A 416 -11.36 -8.08 7.80
C GLY A 416 -10.79 -9.09 8.83
N TRP A 417 -11.65 -9.85 9.53
CA TRP A 417 -11.17 -10.91 10.42
C TRP A 417 -10.55 -12.08 9.66
N ALA A 418 -11.06 -12.44 8.49
CA ALA A 418 -10.45 -13.45 7.63
C ALA A 418 -9.04 -13.02 7.19
N ALA A 419 -8.88 -11.76 6.72
CA ALA A 419 -7.59 -11.20 6.38
C ALA A 419 -6.61 -11.25 7.55
N THR A 420 -7.06 -10.84 8.74
CA THR A 420 -6.26 -10.85 9.97
C THR A 420 -5.82 -12.27 10.33
N ALA A 421 -6.75 -13.23 10.27
CA ALA A 421 -6.47 -14.63 10.60
C ALA A 421 -5.49 -15.28 9.61
N VAL A 422 -5.71 -15.08 8.31
CA VAL A 422 -4.84 -15.64 7.25
C VAL A 422 -3.42 -15.10 7.40
N LEU A 423 -3.25 -13.80 7.59
CA LEU A 423 -1.92 -13.20 7.73
C LEU A 423 -1.25 -13.60 9.04
N LEU A 424 -2.00 -13.70 10.15
CA LEU A 424 -1.48 -14.16 11.43
C LEU A 424 -1.01 -15.60 11.35
N ILE A 425 -1.81 -16.51 10.77
CA ILE A 425 -1.47 -17.91 10.58
C ILE A 425 -0.22 -18.03 9.69
N ALA A 426 -0.19 -17.34 8.55
CA ALA A 426 0.95 -17.38 7.64
C ALA A 426 2.24 -16.90 8.33
N SER A 427 2.17 -15.80 9.09
CA SER A 427 3.31 -15.25 9.84
C SER A 427 3.79 -16.21 10.94
N VAL A 428 2.88 -16.82 11.70
CA VAL A 428 3.24 -17.78 12.75
C VAL A 428 3.88 -19.03 12.14
N VAL A 429 3.30 -19.59 11.09
CA VAL A 429 3.86 -20.78 10.41
C VAL A 429 5.25 -20.48 9.85
N PHE A 430 5.44 -19.31 9.21
CA PHE A 430 6.74 -18.86 8.73
C PHE A 430 7.76 -18.78 9.87
N LEU A 431 7.43 -18.11 10.97
CA LEU A 431 8.35 -17.93 12.12
C LEU A 431 8.70 -19.27 12.78
N VAL A 432 7.72 -20.17 12.92
CA VAL A 432 7.95 -21.52 13.49
C VAL A 432 8.86 -22.34 12.58
N ASN A 433 8.65 -22.33 11.26
CA ASN A 433 9.50 -23.05 10.31
C ASN A 433 10.93 -22.50 10.31
N THR A 434 11.09 -21.18 10.35
CA THR A 434 12.40 -20.55 10.46
C THR A 434 13.11 -20.91 11.76
N ALA A 435 12.40 -20.90 12.89
CA ALA A 435 12.96 -21.27 14.20
C ALA A 435 13.37 -22.75 14.30
N ARG A 436 12.68 -23.63 13.56
CA ARG A 436 13.00 -25.09 13.53
C ARG A 436 14.16 -25.42 12.59
N GLY A 437 14.71 -24.45 11.86
CA GLY A 437 15.83 -24.67 10.93
C GLY A 437 15.46 -25.59 9.76
N SER A 438 14.17 -25.72 9.44
CA SER A 438 13.71 -26.43 8.24
C SER A 438 14.00 -25.58 7.00
N HIS A 439 15.16 -25.82 6.42
CA HIS A 439 15.58 -25.25 5.13
C HIS A 439 14.97 -26.01 3.96
#